data_03a09fa94f8107f1ca95379edd9d8f84
#
_entry.id   03a09fa94f8107f1ca95379edd9d8f84
#
_cell.length_a   1.000
_cell.length_b   1.000
_cell.length_c   1.000
_cell.angle_alpha   90.00
_cell.angle_beta   90.00
_cell.angle_gamma   90.00
#
_symmetry.space_group_name_H-M   'P 1'
#
loop_
_entity.id
_entity.type
_entity.pdbx_description
1 polymer ?
#
loop_
_entity_poly.entity_id
_entity_poly.type
_entity_poly.pdbx_seq_one_letter_code
_entity_poly.pdbx_strand_id
1 'polypeptide(L)'
;MARMTRLTAPLVRSDGILREASWDEALAAAAAGLGSIKATHGGAAIGMFSCSKATNEVNYLAQKFGRTVLGTNNIDSCNRT
;
A
#
# COMPACT_ATOMS: atom_id res chain seq x y z
N MET A 1 -17.11 17.75 -19.08
CA MET A 1 -16.16 16.89 -18.38
C MET A 1 -16.84 16.18 -17.22
N ALA A 2 -16.65 14.89 -17.11
CA ALA A 2 -17.27 14.14 -16.04
C ALA A 2 -16.67 14.54 -14.68
N ARG A 3 -17.54 14.68 -13.68
CA ARG A 3 -17.09 15.00 -12.33
C ARG A 3 -16.62 13.72 -11.63
N MET A 4 -15.42 13.76 -11.08
CA MET A 4 -14.88 12.63 -10.34
C MET A 4 -15.42 12.62 -8.92
N THR A 5 -15.85 11.46 -8.48
CA THR A 5 -16.34 11.29 -7.11
C THR A 5 -15.18 10.83 -6.24
N ARG A 6 -14.95 11.54 -5.14
CA ARG A 6 -13.92 11.15 -4.20
C ARG A 6 -14.40 9.99 -3.35
N LEU A 7 -13.52 9.01 -3.18
CA LEU A 7 -13.85 7.86 -2.32
C LEU A 7 -13.91 8.32 -0.86
N THR A 8 -14.94 7.87 -0.18
CA THR A 8 -15.12 8.13 1.26
C THR A 8 -14.94 6.87 2.09
N ALA A 9 -14.78 5.72 1.45
CA ALA A 9 -14.55 4.45 2.12
C ALA A 9 -13.58 3.64 1.27
N PRO A 10 -12.80 2.73 1.88
CA PRO A 10 -11.92 1.87 1.11
C PRO A 10 -12.73 0.88 0.28
N LEU A 11 -12.12 0.44 -0.82
CA LEU A 11 -12.72 -0.56 -1.69
C LEU A 11 -11.86 -1.80 -1.68
N VAL A 12 -12.49 -2.95 -1.63
CA VAL A 12 -11.81 -4.25 -1.69
C VAL A 12 -12.41 -5.05 -2.84
N ARG A 13 -11.55 -5.68 -3.63
CA ARG A 13 -12.01 -6.51 -4.73
C ARG A 13 -12.49 -7.86 -4.20
N SER A 14 -13.72 -8.19 -4.55
CA SER A 14 -14.33 -9.46 -4.18
C SER A 14 -15.07 -10.00 -5.42
N ASP A 15 -14.75 -11.22 -5.82
CA ASP A 15 -15.33 -11.85 -7.01
C ASP A 15 -15.18 -10.98 -8.27
N GLY A 16 -14.04 -10.31 -8.41
CA GLY A 16 -13.76 -9.48 -9.56
C GLY A 16 -14.39 -8.09 -9.52
N ILE A 17 -15.12 -7.76 -8.48
CA ILE A 17 -15.82 -6.48 -8.35
C ILE A 17 -15.28 -5.73 -7.14
N LEU A 18 -15.01 -4.43 -7.31
CA LEU A 18 -14.62 -3.58 -6.19
C LEU A 18 -15.87 -3.26 -5.36
N ARG A 19 -15.80 -3.52 -4.07
CA ARG A 19 -16.90 -3.26 -3.13
C ARG A 19 -16.42 -2.39 -1.99
N GLU A 20 -17.32 -1.57 -1.46
CA GLU A 20 -17.01 -0.81 -0.26
C GLU A 20 -16.77 -1.76 0.91
N ALA A 21 -15.76 -1.44 1.71
CA ALA A 21 -15.39 -2.23 2.87
C ALA A 21 -15.12 -1.30 4.04
N SER A 22 -15.17 -1.84 5.25
CA SER A 22 -14.72 -1.09 6.41
C SER A 22 -13.19 -0.99 6.38
N TRP A 23 -12.64 -0.05 7.16
CA TRP A 23 -11.20 0.06 7.29
C TRP A 23 -10.58 -1.22 7.86
N ASP A 24 -11.26 -1.86 8.80
CA ASP A 24 -10.78 -3.12 9.36
C ASP A 24 -10.69 -4.20 8.29
N GLU A 25 -11.70 -4.31 7.45
CA GLU A 25 -11.68 -5.29 6.36
C GLU A 25 -10.59 -4.98 5.33
N ALA A 26 -10.46 -3.71 4.96
CA ALA A 26 -9.48 -3.30 3.96
C ALA A 26 -8.06 -3.53 4.47
N LEU A 27 -7.78 -3.17 5.72
CA LEU A 27 -6.47 -3.38 6.31
C LEU A 27 -6.15 -4.85 6.48
N ALA A 28 -7.15 -5.66 6.84
CA ALA A 28 -6.97 -7.11 6.96
C ALA A 28 -6.65 -7.73 5.60
N ALA A 29 -7.32 -7.29 4.53
CA ALA A 29 -7.07 -7.79 3.19
C ALA A 29 -5.66 -7.40 2.72
N ALA A 30 -5.24 -6.16 2.97
CA ALA A 30 -3.90 -5.70 2.61
C ALA A 30 -2.82 -6.47 3.38
N ALA A 31 -3.04 -6.64 4.69
CA ALA A 31 -2.08 -7.37 5.53
C ALA A 31 -1.96 -8.82 5.09
N ALA A 32 -3.08 -9.48 4.77
CA ALA A 32 -3.07 -10.86 4.30
C ALA A 32 -2.33 -10.99 2.98
N GLY A 33 -2.59 -10.07 2.03
CA GLY A 33 -1.92 -10.10 0.73
C GLY A 33 -0.43 -9.89 0.83
N LEU A 34 -0.01 -8.85 1.54
CA LEU A 34 1.42 -8.55 1.70
C LEU A 34 2.12 -9.64 2.51
N GLY A 35 1.47 -10.15 3.56
CA GLY A 35 2.04 -11.22 4.38
C GLY A 35 2.22 -12.50 3.60
N SER A 36 1.26 -12.83 2.73
CA SER A 36 1.35 -14.01 1.88
C SER A 36 2.52 -13.92 0.91
N ILE A 37 2.70 -12.77 0.27
CA ILE A 37 3.81 -12.55 -0.65
C ILE A 37 5.14 -12.63 0.08
N LYS A 38 5.24 -12.01 1.25
CA LYS A 38 6.46 -12.04 2.05
C LYS A 38 6.81 -13.46 2.48
N ALA A 39 5.81 -14.24 2.91
CA ALA A 39 6.02 -15.60 3.35
C ALA A 39 6.43 -16.52 2.20
N THR A 40 5.90 -16.28 0.99
CA THR A 40 6.15 -17.14 -0.17
C THR A 40 7.42 -16.76 -0.91
N HIS A 41 7.65 -15.45 -1.09
CA HIS A 41 8.73 -14.95 -1.95
C HIS A 41 9.77 -14.09 -1.22
N GLY A 42 9.53 -13.75 0.04
CA GLY A 42 10.41 -12.88 0.80
C GLY A 42 10.12 -11.41 0.57
N GLY A 43 10.66 -10.57 1.45
CA GLY A 43 10.43 -9.13 1.39
C GLY A 43 10.93 -8.47 0.11
N ALA A 44 11.97 -9.02 -0.52
CA ALA A 44 12.52 -8.45 -1.74
C ALA A 44 11.54 -8.47 -2.91
N ALA A 45 10.46 -9.26 -2.83
CA ALA A 45 9.42 -9.27 -3.85
C ALA A 45 8.47 -8.07 -3.73
N ILE A 46 8.61 -7.25 -2.69
CA ILE A 46 7.74 -6.09 -2.43
C ILE A 46 8.52 -4.81 -2.68
N GLY A 47 7.92 -3.89 -3.40
CA GLY A 47 8.48 -2.57 -3.61
C GLY A 47 7.52 -1.50 -3.14
N MET A 48 8.05 -0.32 -2.82
CA MET A 48 7.25 0.81 -2.38
C MET A 48 7.68 2.07 -3.11
N PHE A 49 6.71 2.93 -3.39
CA PHE A 49 6.99 4.29 -3.83
C PHE A 49 6.56 5.26 -2.75
N SER A 50 7.49 6.11 -2.36
CA SER A 50 7.23 7.25 -1.52
C SER A 50 7.07 8.47 -2.43
N CYS A 51 6.56 9.57 -1.92
CA CYS A 51 6.28 10.73 -2.76
C CYS A 51 6.96 11.98 -2.23
N SER A 52 7.55 12.77 -3.15
CA SER A 52 8.21 14.02 -2.77
C SER A 52 7.20 15.07 -2.25
N LYS A 53 5.93 14.91 -2.58
CA LYS A 53 4.87 15.82 -2.14
C LYS A 53 4.20 15.38 -0.85
N ALA A 54 4.57 14.23 -0.31
CA ALA A 54 4.08 13.80 0.98
C ALA A 54 4.87 14.47 2.09
N THR A 55 4.32 14.46 3.30
CA THR A 55 5.04 15.03 4.45
C THR A 55 6.23 14.16 4.81
N ASN A 56 7.19 14.74 5.53
CA ASN A 56 8.34 13.99 6.02
C ASN A 56 7.92 12.85 6.93
N GLU A 57 6.88 13.06 7.74
CA GLU A 57 6.37 12.06 8.65
C GLU A 57 5.84 10.85 7.89
N VAL A 58 5.08 11.08 6.81
CA VAL A 58 4.54 10.00 5.99
C VAL A 58 5.66 9.22 5.32
N ASN A 59 6.65 9.93 4.77
CA ASN A 59 7.77 9.27 4.10
C ASN A 59 8.61 8.46 5.09
N TYR A 60 8.83 9.00 6.29
CA TYR A 60 9.56 8.28 7.33
C TYR A 60 8.83 7.00 7.74
N LEU A 61 7.52 7.11 7.96
CA LEU A 61 6.71 5.95 8.35
C LEU A 61 6.66 4.91 7.24
N ALA A 62 6.56 5.34 5.98
CA ALA A 62 6.55 4.41 4.85
C ALA A 62 7.87 3.64 4.79
N GLN A 63 8.99 4.32 4.95
CA GLN A 63 10.30 3.68 4.93
C GLN A 63 10.47 2.72 6.10
N LYS A 64 10.07 3.14 7.29
CA LYS A 64 10.14 2.30 8.48
C LYS A 64 9.27 1.05 8.30
N PHE A 65 8.05 1.22 7.81
CA PHE A 65 7.16 0.10 7.55
C PHE A 65 7.77 -0.88 6.54
N GLY A 66 8.30 -0.36 5.43
CA GLY A 66 8.92 -1.19 4.42
C GLY A 66 10.07 -2.01 4.96
N ARG A 67 10.97 -1.39 5.71
CA ARG A 67 12.17 -2.07 6.20
C ARG A 67 11.90 -2.99 7.38
N THR A 68 11.04 -2.58 8.31
CA THR A 68 10.84 -3.35 9.54
C THR A 68 9.71 -4.37 9.42
N VAL A 69 8.64 -4.05 8.70
CA VAL A 69 7.47 -4.93 8.59
C VAL A 69 7.55 -5.78 7.33
N LEU A 70 7.78 -5.16 6.19
CA LEU A 70 7.83 -5.88 4.91
C LEU A 70 9.19 -6.51 4.65
N GLY A 71 10.23 -6.00 5.27
CA GLY A 71 11.57 -6.56 5.10
C GLY A 71 12.17 -6.25 3.75
N THR A 72 11.89 -5.06 3.18
CA THR A 72 12.40 -4.69 1.88
C THR A 72 13.13 -3.36 1.92
N ASN A 73 14.15 -3.22 1.07
CA ASN A 73 14.83 -1.96 0.81
C ASN A 73 14.43 -1.39 -0.56
N ASN A 74 13.46 -1.98 -1.22
CA ASN A 74 13.01 -1.56 -2.54
C ASN A 74 12.05 -0.38 -2.41
N ILE A 75 12.60 0.77 -2.05
CA ILE A 75 11.85 1.99 -1.80
C ILE A 75 12.42 3.10 -2.67
N ASP A 76 11.56 3.75 -3.42
CA ASP A 76 11.99 4.85 -4.28
C ASP A 76 10.94 5.96 -4.24
N SER A 77 11.18 7.01 -4.98
CA SER A 77 10.35 8.20 -4.98
C SER A 77 9.98 8.57 -6.40
N CYS A 78 8.84 9.22 -6.56
CA CYS A 78 8.35 9.60 -7.88
C CYS A 78 9.25 10.63 -8.57
N ASN A 79 10.08 11.35 -7.84
CA ASN A 79 10.96 12.34 -8.43
C ASN A 79 12.26 11.74 -8.99
N ARG A 80 12.40 10.43 -8.91
CA ARG A 80 13.58 9.74 -9.45
C ARG A 80 13.28 8.97 -10.73
N THR A 81 12.05 8.98 -11.15
CA THR A 81 11.64 8.26 -12.35
C THR A 81 11.69 9.10 -13.62
#